data_0aa84fcf42c401bda532a3e583cbb033
#
_entry.id   0aa84fcf42c401bda532a3e583cbb033
#
_cell.length_a   1.000
_cell.length_b   1.000
_cell.length_c   1.000
_cell.angle_alpha   90.00
_cell.angle_beta   90.00
_cell.angle_gamma   90.00
#
_symmetry.space_group_name_H-M   'P 1'
#
loop_
_entity.id
_entity.type
_entity.pdbx_description
1 polymer ?
#
loop_
_entity_poly.entity_id
_entity_poly.type
_entity_poly.pdbx_seq_one_letter_code
_entity_poly.pdbx_strand_id
1 'polypeptide(L)'
;MNNKIIKIDDVEGAVYEIDEWKPSQATQVKNHFTERFKELKEAYDKLIKDFNWNKVIFESEMLFTPVMGKTYYLFQRKDETNFMTLISPEEWGKNDFKYIGAFKQDSRQKWNHIKLEDK
;
A
#
# COMPACT_ATOMS: atom_id res chain seq x y z
N MET A 1 5.34 9.11 -35.59
CA MET A 1 6.32 8.48 -34.72
C MET A 1 5.69 8.14 -33.39
N ASN A 2 5.86 6.92 -33.01
CA ASN A 2 5.28 6.49 -31.78
C ASN A 2 6.22 6.78 -30.61
N ASN A 3 5.82 7.63 -29.72
CA ASN A 3 6.62 7.99 -28.59
C ASN A 3 6.40 7.00 -27.47
N LYS A 4 7.45 6.33 -27.09
CA LYS A 4 7.42 5.45 -25.92
C LYS A 4 7.64 6.29 -24.69
N ILE A 5 6.75 7.22 -24.48
CA ILE A 5 6.87 8.14 -23.36
C ILE A 5 6.54 7.42 -22.07
N ILE A 6 7.45 7.53 -21.13
CA ILE A 6 7.19 7.04 -19.78
C ILE A 6 6.62 8.19 -19.00
N LYS A 7 5.36 8.06 -18.64
CA LYS A 7 4.68 9.11 -17.90
C LYS A 7 4.65 8.75 -16.44
N ILE A 8 5.22 9.60 -15.63
CA ILE A 8 5.17 9.46 -14.19
C ILE A 8 4.46 10.68 -13.66
N ASP A 9 3.27 10.45 -13.12
CA ASP A 9 2.53 11.53 -12.49
C ASP A 9 3.02 11.68 -11.08
N ASP A 10 3.68 12.78 -10.81
CA ASP A 10 4.07 13.08 -9.44
C ASP A 10 2.92 13.79 -8.71
N VAL A 11 3.20 14.28 -7.50
CA VAL A 11 2.17 14.90 -6.69
C VAL A 11 1.59 16.14 -7.34
N GLU A 12 2.37 16.79 -8.19
CA GLU A 12 1.92 17.98 -8.94
C GLU A 12 1.40 17.65 -10.33
N GLY A 13 1.44 16.37 -10.72
CA GLY A 13 1.00 15.96 -12.03
C GLY A 13 2.00 16.21 -13.14
N ALA A 14 3.27 16.41 -12.82
CA ALA A 14 4.29 16.58 -13.83
C ALA A 14 4.51 15.29 -14.60
N VAL A 15 4.85 15.43 -15.88
CA VAL A 15 5.07 14.31 -16.78
C VAL A 15 6.47 14.41 -17.34
N TYR A 16 7.21 13.30 -17.28
CA TYR A 16 8.59 13.25 -17.77
C TYR A 16 8.65 12.47 -19.07
N GLU A 17 9.26 13.06 -20.10
CA GLU A 17 9.36 12.45 -21.41
C GLU A 17 10.83 12.14 -21.71
N ILE A 18 11.11 10.91 -22.10
CA ILE A 18 12.47 10.46 -22.34
C ILE A 18 12.71 10.16 -23.82
N ASP A 19 11.67 9.87 -24.58
CA ASP A 19 11.80 9.43 -25.96
C ASP A 19 12.36 10.47 -26.93
N GLU A 20 12.40 11.71 -26.54
CA GLU A 20 12.94 12.77 -27.40
C GLU A 20 14.45 12.80 -27.45
N TRP A 21 15.10 12.01 -26.62
CA TRP A 21 16.55 11.97 -26.57
C TRP A 21 17.11 11.23 -27.77
N LYS A 22 18.29 11.65 -28.20
CA LYS A 22 18.96 10.98 -29.32
C LYS A 22 19.34 9.56 -28.95
N PRO A 23 18.80 8.56 -29.63
CA PRO A 23 19.02 7.18 -29.22
C PRO A 23 20.47 6.73 -29.25
N SER A 24 21.21 7.16 -30.28
CA SER A 24 22.58 6.69 -30.45
C SER A 24 23.53 7.17 -29.39
N GLN A 25 23.18 8.24 -28.68
CA GLN A 25 24.06 8.84 -27.68
C GLN A 25 23.55 8.71 -26.27
N ALA A 26 22.29 8.37 -26.14
CA ALA A 26 21.61 8.42 -24.85
C ALA A 26 20.99 7.10 -24.41
N THR A 27 21.24 6.01 -25.13
CA THR A 27 20.58 4.74 -24.84
C THR A 27 20.74 4.29 -23.38
N GLN A 28 21.99 4.29 -22.90
CA GLN A 28 22.25 3.84 -21.54
C GLN A 28 21.66 4.78 -20.50
N VAL A 29 21.81 6.09 -20.73
CA VAL A 29 21.25 7.08 -19.82
C VAL A 29 19.74 7.00 -19.82
N LYS A 30 19.16 6.84 -21.00
CA LYS A 30 17.71 6.69 -21.16
C LYS A 30 17.22 5.49 -20.38
N ASN A 31 17.91 4.36 -20.51
CA ASN A 31 17.54 3.14 -19.79
C ASN A 31 17.67 3.32 -18.29
N HIS A 32 18.73 4.03 -17.85
CA HIS A 32 18.91 4.31 -16.45
C HIS A 32 17.72 5.08 -15.87
N PHE A 33 17.34 6.16 -16.53
CA PHE A 33 16.21 6.96 -16.03
C PHE A 33 14.90 6.23 -16.13
N THR A 34 14.72 5.45 -17.18
CA THR A 34 13.51 4.64 -17.33
C THR A 34 13.33 3.70 -16.14
N GLU A 35 14.41 3.01 -15.75
CA GLU A 35 14.34 2.11 -14.60
C GLU A 35 14.15 2.84 -13.29
N ARG A 36 14.81 3.99 -13.13
CA ARG A 36 14.65 4.77 -11.90
C ARG A 36 13.23 5.30 -11.75
N PHE A 37 12.65 5.78 -12.84
CA PHE A 37 11.27 6.23 -12.81
C PHE A 37 10.32 5.10 -12.45
N LYS A 38 10.58 3.91 -12.98
CA LYS A 38 9.77 2.75 -12.69
C LYS A 38 9.86 2.38 -11.21
N GLU A 39 11.07 2.38 -10.66
CA GLU A 39 11.27 2.09 -9.24
C GLU A 39 10.54 3.10 -8.35
N LEU A 40 10.66 4.38 -8.71
CA LEU A 40 10.01 5.43 -7.94
C LEU A 40 8.49 5.33 -8.01
N LYS A 41 7.96 4.94 -9.17
CA LYS A 41 6.53 4.75 -9.29
C LYS A 41 6.05 3.59 -8.41
N GLU A 42 6.79 2.50 -8.39
CA GLU A 42 6.45 1.37 -7.53
C GLU A 42 6.50 1.77 -6.06
N ALA A 43 7.51 2.54 -5.68
CA ALA A 43 7.63 3.02 -4.31
C ALA A 43 6.48 3.96 -3.95
N TYR A 44 6.10 4.81 -4.89
CA TYR A 44 5.00 5.73 -4.69
C TYR A 44 3.68 4.97 -4.51
N ASP A 45 3.44 3.98 -5.37
CA ASP A 45 2.21 3.19 -5.29
C ASP A 45 2.11 2.47 -3.95
N LYS A 46 3.25 1.95 -3.46
CA LYS A 46 3.29 1.30 -2.16
C LYS A 46 2.99 2.29 -1.04
N LEU A 47 3.56 3.48 -1.14
CA LEU A 47 3.33 4.52 -0.14
C LEU A 47 1.85 4.89 -0.05
N ILE A 48 1.20 5.06 -1.18
CA ILE A 48 -0.23 5.38 -1.21
C ILE A 48 -1.05 4.24 -0.63
N LYS A 49 -0.68 3.01 -0.93
CA LYS A 49 -1.37 1.84 -0.39
C LYS A 49 -1.25 1.79 1.13
N ASP A 50 -0.03 2.02 1.65
CA ASP A 50 0.19 2.06 3.09
C ASP A 50 -0.60 3.19 3.75
N PHE A 51 -0.62 4.34 3.11
CA PHE A 51 -1.37 5.48 3.62
C PHE A 51 -2.87 5.15 3.72
N ASN A 52 -3.41 4.54 2.68
CA ASN A 52 -4.82 4.20 2.66
C ASN A 52 -5.17 3.19 3.74
N TRP A 53 -4.32 2.19 3.97
CA TRP A 53 -4.56 1.24 5.05
C TRP A 53 -4.58 1.92 6.40
N ASN A 54 -3.62 2.82 6.64
CA ASN A 54 -3.57 3.54 7.91
C ASN A 54 -4.80 4.40 8.11
N LYS A 55 -5.28 5.04 7.04
CA LYS A 55 -6.49 5.86 7.11
C LYS A 55 -7.69 5.01 7.50
N VAL A 56 -7.86 3.85 6.87
CA VAL A 56 -8.97 2.94 7.16
C VAL A 56 -8.91 2.49 8.62
N ILE A 57 -7.72 2.15 9.10
CA ILE A 57 -7.56 1.67 10.47
C ILE A 57 -7.85 2.78 11.48
N PHE A 58 -7.35 3.99 11.24
CA PHE A 58 -7.62 5.10 12.13
C PHE A 58 -9.09 5.49 12.19
N GLU A 59 -9.82 5.19 11.14
CA GLU A 59 -11.26 5.44 11.11
C GLU A 59 -12.08 4.26 11.66
N SER A 60 -11.42 3.16 11.99
CA SER A 60 -12.09 1.97 12.52
C SER A 60 -12.30 2.07 14.02
N GLU A 61 -13.23 1.26 14.52
CA GLU A 61 -13.44 1.15 15.95
C GLU A 61 -12.32 0.32 16.59
N MET A 62 -11.77 0.80 17.69
CA MET A 62 -10.70 0.11 18.38
C MET A 62 -10.91 0.27 19.88
N LEU A 63 -11.33 -0.81 20.53
CA LEU A 63 -11.69 -0.80 21.94
C LEU A 63 -10.53 -1.16 22.87
N PHE A 64 -9.31 -1.03 22.36
CA PHE A 64 -8.11 -1.36 23.13
C PHE A 64 -6.98 -0.43 22.71
N THR A 65 -5.93 -0.40 23.51
CA THR A 65 -4.72 0.34 23.16
C THR A 65 -3.78 -0.62 22.41
N PRO A 66 -3.40 -0.30 21.18
CA PRO A 66 -2.53 -1.19 20.40
C PRO A 66 -1.17 -1.38 21.05
N VAL A 67 -0.64 -2.58 20.97
CA VAL A 67 0.70 -2.89 21.42
C VAL A 67 1.58 -3.14 20.20
N MET A 68 2.69 -2.43 20.14
CA MET A 68 3.63 -2.56 19.03
C MET A 68 4.06 -4.02 18.85
N GLY A 69 4.04 -4.48 17.61
CA GLY A 69 4.49 -5.81 17.26
C GLY A 69 3.46 -6.91 17.39
N LYS A 70 2.32 -6.63 17.99
CA LYS A 70 1.23 -7.62 18.04
C LYS A 70 0.41 -7.57 16.77
N THR A 71 -0.13 -8.72 16.39
CA THR A 71 -0.98 -8.81 15.21
C THR A 71 -2.42 -8.53 15.59
N TYR A 72 -3.03 -7.61 14.85
CA TYR A 72 -4.43 -7.28 14.99
C TYR A 72 -5.14 -7.51 13.68
N TYR A 73 -6.45 -7.75 13.74
CA TYR A 73 -7.23 -8.12 12.57
C TYR A 73 -8.32 -7.10 12.32
N LEU A 74 -8.47 -6.70 11.06
CA LEU A 74 -9.47 -5.73 10.65
C LEU A 74 -10.66 -6.46 10.03
N PHE A 75 -11.84 -6.18 10.54
CA PHE A 75 -13.10 -6.75 10.06
C PHE A 75 -14.07 -5.65 9.71
N GLN A 76 -15.00 -5.98 8.83
CA GLN A 76 -16.08 -5.07 8.47
C GLN A 76 -17.41 -5.69 8.87
N ARG A 77 -18.26 -4.89 9.52
CA ARG A 77 -19.60 -5.30 9.89
C ARG A 77 -20.55 -5.17 8.70
N LYS A 78 -21.74 -5.69 8.83
CA LYS A 78 -22.73 -5.60 7.77
C LYS A 78 -23.11 -4.16 7.43
N ASP A 79 -23.03 -3.26 8.40
CA ASP A 79 -23.32 -1.85 8.17
C ASP A 79 -22.13 -1.09 7.60
N GLU A 80 -21.11 -1.81 7.15
CA GLU A 80 -19.90 -1.29 6.53
C GLU A 80 -18.96 -0.53 7.48
N THR A 81 -19.22 -0.56 8.78
CA THR A 81 -18.26 -0.02 9.75
C THR A 81 -17.16 -1.04 10.01
N ASN A 82 -15.95 -0.55 10.25
CA ASN A 82 -14.80 -1.41 10.46
C ASN A 82 -14.40 -1.43 11.93
N PHE A 83 -13.80 -2.54 12.37
CA PHE A 83 -13.27 -2.62 13.72
C PHE A 83 -12.02 -3.49 13.74
N MET A 84 -11.15 -3.19 14.71
CA MET A 84 -9.91 -3.93 14.92
C MET A 84 -10.08 -4.83 16.14
N THR A 85 -9.49 -6.03 16.09
CA THR A 85 -9.58 -6.99 17.17
C THR A 85 -8.33 -7.85 17.22
N LEU A 86 -8.08 -8.45 18.39
CA LEU A 86 -7.01 -9.44 18.55
C LEU A 86 -7.44 -10.84 18.12
N ILE A 87 -8.73 -11.01 17.88
CA ILE A 87 -9.28 -12.33 17.56
C ILE A 87 -9.11 -12.61 16.06
N SER A 88 -8.39 -13.69 15.74
CA SER A 88 -8.14 -14.06 14.35
C SER A 88 -9.40 -14.54 13.67
N PRO A 89 -9.43 -14.55 12.32
CA PRO A 89 -10.60 -15.06 11.59
C PRO A 89 -10.95 -16.49 11.95
N GLU A 90 -9.92 -17.30 12.23
CA GLU A 90 -10.13 -18.70 12.61
C GLU A 90 -10.77 -18.82 13.97
N GLU A 91 -10.41 -17.94 14.89
CA GLU A 91 -10.97 -17.96 16.24
C GLU A 91 -12.43 -17.50 16.27
N TRP A 92 -12.82 -16.61 15.35
CA TRP A 92 -14.19 -16.15 15.25
C TRP A 92 -15.13 -17.28 14.84
N GLY A 93 -14.64 -18.19 13.99
CA GLY A 93 -15.50 -19.21 13.43
C GLY A 93 -16.52 -18.60 12.49
N LYS A 94 -17.73 -19.13 12.49
CA LYS A 94 -18.81 -18.60 11.66
C LYS A 94 -19.34 -17.31 12.25
N ASN A 95 -19.38 -16.26 11.43
CA ASN A 95 -19.88 -14.96 11.85
C ASN A 95 -20.28 -14.17 10.62
N ASP A 96 -20.83 -12.97 10.84
CA ASP A 96 -21.30 -12.11 9.78
C ASP A 96 -20.29 -11.05 9.39
N PHE A 97 -19.08 -11.11 9.96
CA PHE A 97 -18.07 -10.11 9.70
C PHE A 97 -17.24 -10.48 8.48
N LYS A 98 -16.89 -9.47 7.69
CA LYS A 98 -16.01 -9.65 6.56
C LYS A 98 -14.56 -9.39 7.01
N TYR A 99 -13.71 -10.39 6.86
CA TYR A 99 -12.30 -10.24 7.19
C TYR A 99 -11.61 -9.39 6.10
N ILE A 100 -10.89 -8.36 6.52
CA ILE A 100 -10.20 -7.47 5.58
C ILE A 100 -8.71 -7.73 5.57
N GLY A 101 -8.07 -7.85 6.72
CA GLY A 101 -6.64 -8.09 6.76
C GLY A 101 -6.07 -8.07 8.15
N ALA A 102 -4.79 -8.46 8.24
CA ALA A 102 -4.04 -8.46 9.48
C ALA A 102 -2.98 -7.36 9.44
N PHE A 103 -2.74 -6.75 10.59
CA PHE A 103 -1.86 -5.60 10.67
C PHE A 103 -1.03 -5.64 11.95
N LYS A 104 0.17 -5.04 11.88
CA LYS A 104 1.02 -4.81 13.04
C LYS A 104 1.40 -3.34 13.06
N GLN A 105 1.48 -2.79 14.26
CA GLN A 105 1.92 -1.42 14.44
C GLN A 105 3.42 -1.39 14.73
N ASP A 106 4.14 -0.49 14.05
CA ASP A 106 5.57 -0.34 14.26
C ASP A 106 5.87 0.75 15.30
N SER A 107 7.16 1.03 15.52
CA SER A 107 7.59 1.99 16.54
C SER A 107 7.14 3.42 16.26
N ARG A 108 6.69 3.71 15.06
CA ARG A 108 6.16 5.03 14.69
C ARG A 108 4.65 5.08 14.79
N GLN A 109 4.05 4.01 15.33
CA GLN A 109 2.61 3.85 15.41
C GLN A 109 1.94 3.74 14.04
N LYS A 110 2.72 3.42 13.03
CA LYS A 110 2.21 3.17 11.69
C LYS A 110 1.77 1.72 11.59
N TRP A 111 0.62 1.48 10.97
CA TRP A 111 0.12 0.14 10.75
C TRP A 111 0.66 -0.43 9.45
N ASN A 112 1.15 -1.65 9.52
CA ASN A 112 1.72 -2.35 8.37
C ASN A 112 0.89 -3.60 8.09
N HIS A 113 0.44 -3.72 6.85
CA HIS A 113 -0.35 -4.86 6.42
C HIS A 113 0.53 -6.10 6.42
N ILE A 114 0.04 -7.16 7.04
CA ILE A 114 0.77 -8.42 7.12
C ILE A 114 0.08 -9.44 6.25
N LYS A 115 0.88 -10.13 5.45
CA LYS A 115 0.37 -11.24 4.67
C LYS A 115 0.48 -12.50 5.50
N LEU A 116 -0.66 -13.05 5.91
CA LEU A 116 -0.67 -14.30 6.65
C LEU A 116 -0.43 -15.45 5.69
N GLU A 117 0.38 -16.40 6.13
CA GLU A 117 0.63 -17.58 5.34
C GLU A 117 -0.55 -18.54 5.48
N ASP A 118 -0.95 -19.10 4.35
CA ASP A 118 -1.95 -20.15 4.35
C ASP A 118 -1.31 -21.44 4.78
N LYS A 119 -1.97 -22.12 5.69
CA LYS A 119 -1.47 -23.42 6.16
C LYS A 119 -2.39 -24.52 5.69
#